data_670cd46a64cf48af0bca83cac9959297
#
_entry.id   670cd46a64cf48af0bca83cac9959297
#
_cell.length_a   1.000
_cell.length_b   1.000
_cell.length_c   1.000
_cell.angle_alpha   90.00
_cell.angle_beta   90.00
_cell.angle_gamma   90.00
#
_symmetry.space_group_name_H-M   'P 1'
#
loop_
_entity.id
_entity.type
_entity.pdbx_description
1 polymer ?
#
loop_
_entity_poly.entity_id
_entity_poly.type
_entity_poly.pdbx_seq_one_letter_code
_entity_poly.pdbx_strand_id
1 'polypeptide(L)'
;MNNKTTERLLAATQDIWEGYLNHPFVHGIADGSLDIQKFRFYLLQDYVYLFDYAKVFAQGVVKSRDPEIMRVFATSVANILGGEMNIHRGYMNRLGITEEDAERVKPSLNNESYTSYMRAVAAEEGPAEIMTAVLSCALSYEYIAKWIVANYPNADQHEFYGEWVQGYASEDYAAENRKLVAYMERLSEGYTESQLARLTDIFVACSRYESMFWDMAWNEAM
;
A
#
# COMPACT_ATOMS: atom_id res chain seq x y z
N MET A 1 9.43 2.90 21.80
CA MET A 1 8.41 3.94 21.55
C MET A 1 7.04 3.32 21.86
N ASN A 2 6.12 4.11 22.35
CA ASN A 2 4.78 3.63 22.68
C ASN A 2 3.90 3.80 21.45
N ASN A 3 3.67 2.76 20.68
CA ASN A 3 2.97 2.77 19.38
C ASN A 3 1.43 2.76 19.54
N LYS A 4 0.91 3.52 20.48
CA LYS A 4 -0.52 3.47 20.84
C LYS A 4 -1.49 3.77 19.70
N THR A 5 -1.16 4.74 18.86
CA THR A 5 -2.01 5.11 17.72
C THR A 5 -2.03 3.99 16.69
N THR A 6 -0.86 3.52 16.25
CA THR A 6 -0.76 2.44 15.27
C THR A 6 -1.35 1.14 15.78
N GLU A 7 -1.12 0.77 17.05
CA GLU A 7 -1.74 -0.40 17.67
C GLU A 7 -3.28 -0.33 17.64
N ARG A 8 -3.85 0.86 17.88
CA ARG A 8 -5.29 1.10 17.75
C ARG A 8 -5.79 0.92 16.32
N LEU A 9 -5.06 1.47 15.34
CA LEU A 9 -5.41 1.34 13.91
C LEU A 9 -5.42 -0.13 13.48
N LEU A 10 -4.37 -0.88 13.83
CA LEU A 10 -4.25 -2.30 13.54
C LEU A 10 -5.32 -3.13 14.21
N ALA A 11 -5.62 -2.86 15.48
CA ALA A 11 -6.68 -3.56 16.22
C ALA A 11 -8.07 -3.33 15.57
N ALA A 12 -8.32 -2.15 15.03
CA ALA A 12 -9.59 -1.82 14.35
C ALA A 12 -9.76 -2.50 12.99
N THR A 13 -8.68 -3.03 12.41
CA THR A 13 -8.67 -3.63 11.06
C THR A 13 -8.31 -5.11 11.06
N GLN A 14 -8.15 -5.72 12.22
CA GLN A 14 -7.70 -7.10 12.35
C GLN A 14 -8.49 -8.07 11.46
N ASP A 15 -9.82 -8.07 11.56
CA ASP A 15 -10.68 -8.95 10.77
C ASP A 15 -10.55 -8.73 9.26
N ILE A 16 -10.34 -7.46 8.83
CA ILE A 16 -10.16 -7.11 7.42
C ILE A 16 -8.83 -7.68 6.93
N TRP A 17 -7.76 -7.50 7.69
CA TRP A 17 -6.42 -7.95 7.29
C TRP A 17 -6.27 -9.48 7.35
N GLU A 18 -6.94 -10.15 8.30
CA GLU A 18 -7.05 -11.61 8.29
C GLU A 18 -7.76 -12.10 7.01
N GLY A 19 -8.73 -11.31 6.52
CA GLY A 19 -9.40 -11.56 5.24
C GLY A 19 -8.44 -11.53 4.04
N TYR A 20 -7.44 -10.67 4.03
CA TYR A 20 -6.42 -10.64 2.96
C TYR A 20 -5.66 -11.97 2.87
N LEU A 21 -5.30 -12.55 4.01
CA LEU A 21 -4.56 -13.81 4.05
C LEU A 21 -5.36 -14.99 3.48
N ASN A 22 -6.68 -14.91 3.51
CA ASN A 22 -7.58 -15.92 2.96
C ASN A 22 -8.00 -15.64 1.51
N HIS A 23 -7.52 -14.52 0.92
CA HIS A 23 -7.93 -14.14 -0.42
C HIS A 23 -7.24 -15.01 -1.48
N PRO A 24 -7.97 -15.53 -2.51
CA PRO A 24 -7.41 -16.46 -3.50
C PRO A 24 -6.26 -15.85 -4.32
N PHE A 25 -6.25 -14.54 -4.54
CA PHE A 25 -5.14 -13.84 -5.19
C PHE A 25 -3.84 -13.96 -4.37
N VAL A 26 -3.93 -13.72 -3.06
CA VAL A 26 -2.79 -13.81 -2.13
C VAL A 26 -2.30 -15.25 -2.01
N HIS A 27 -3.21 -16.22 -1.90
CA HIS A 27 -2.86 -17.64 -1.92
C HIS A 27 -2.17 -18.06 -3.23
N GLY A 28 -2.67 -17.57 -4.36
CA GLY A 28 -2.09 -17.87 -5.66
C GLY A 28 -0.66 -17.30 -5.84
N ILE A 29 -0.35 -16.16 -5.24
CA ILE A 29 1.04 -15.67 -5.14
C ILE A 29 1.86 -16.61 -4.24
N ALA A 30 1.31 -16.98 -3.08
CA ALA A 30 2.01 -17.75 -2.06
C ALA A 30 2.41 -19.16 -2.53
N ASP A 31 1.55 -19.85 -3.26
CA ASP A 31 1.78 -21.21 -3.76
C ASP A 31 2.20 -21.27 -5.24
N GLY A 32 2.28 -20.11 -5.91
CA GLY A 32 2.67 -19.99 -7.31
C GLY A 32 1.57 -20.34 -8.32
N SER A 33 0.34 -20.58 -7.88
CA SER A 33 -0.77 -21.00 -8.74
C SER A 33 -1.57 -19.84 -9.36
N LEU A 34 -1.26 -18.58 -9.01
CA LEU A 34 -1.99 -17.43 -9.55
C LEU A 34 -1.90 -17.38 -11.07
N ASP A 35 -3.05 -17.17 -11.71
CA ASP A 35 -3.08 -16.94 -13.16
C ASP A 35 -2.28 -15.68 -13.50
N ILE A 36 -1.36 -15.84 -14.45
CA ILE A 36 -0.48 -14.77 -14.91
C ILE A 36 -1.26 -13.56 -15.48
N GLN A 37 -2.45 -13.75 -16.03
CA GLN A 37 -3.27 -12.67 -16.55
C GLN A 37 -3.85 -11.83 -15.41
N LYS A 38 -4.24 -12.46 -14.30
CA LYS A 38 -4.69 -11.76 -13.09
C LYS A 38 -3.56 -10.94 -12.48
N PHE A 39 -2.34 -11.48 -12.44
CA PHE A 39 -1.18 -10.74 -11.96
C PHE A 39 -0.80 -9.60 -12.92
N ARG A 40 -0.92 -9.81 -14.23
CA ARG A 40 -0.73 -8.76 -15.23
C ARG A 40 -1.74 -7.62 -15.04
N PHE A 41 -3.01 -7.95 -14.83
CA PHE A 41 -4.05 -6.96 -14.55
C PHE A 41 -3.76 -6.18 -13.27
N TYR A 42 -3.41 -6.90 -12.18
CA TYR A 42 -2.99 -6.30 -10.91
C TYR A 42 -1.86 -5.30 -11.11
N LEU A 43 -0.77 -5.71 -11.77
CA LEU A 43 0.40 -4.84 -11.99
C LEU A 43 0.05 -3.56 -12.76
N LEU A 44 -0.82 -3.64 -13.75
CA LEU A 44 -1.26 -2.48 -14.52
C LEU A 44 -2.11 -1.54 -13.67
N GLN A 45 -3.01 -2.07 -12.86
CA GLN A 45 -3.83 -1.29 -11.95
C GLN A 45 -2.99 -0.67 -10.82
N ASP A 46 -2.03 -1.41 -10.29
CA ASP A 46 -1.12 -0.94 -9.26
C ASP A 46 -0.18 0.15 -9.80
N TYR A 47 0.33 -0.02 -11.03
CA TYR A 47 1.16 1.00 -11.69
C TYR A 47 0.44 2.35 -11.81
N VAL A 48 -0.83 2.37 -12.20
CA VAL A 48 -1.60 3.63 -12.28
C VAL A 48 -1.99 4.15 -10.90
N TYR A 49 -2.22 3.28 -9.92
CA TYR A 49 -2.44 3.63 -8.52
C TYR A 49 -1.26 4.41 -7.92
N LEU A 50 -0.02 3.97 -8.19
CA LEU A 50 1.20 4.58 -7.64
C LEU A 50 1.37 6.06 -8.00
N PHE A 51 0.85 6.52 -9.13
CA PHE A 51 0.88 7.95 -9.46
C PHE A 51 0.03 8.79 -8.50
N ASP A 52 -1.17 8.32 -8.15
CA ASP A 52 -2.02 9.02 -7.21
C ASP A 52 -1.55 8.85 -5.77
N TYR A 53 -1.02 7.68 -5.43
CA TYR A 53 -0.36 7.43 -4.14
C TYR A 53 0.80 8.40 -3.90
N ALA A 54 1.67 8.60 -4.89
CA ALA A 54 2.75 9.59 -4.82
C ALA A 54 2.22 11.02 -4.63
N LYS A 55 1.10 11.38 -5.27
CA LYS A 55 0.46 12.70 -5.08
C LYS A 55 -0.08 12.88 -3.65
N VAL A 56 -0.59 11.81 -3.03
CA VAL A 56 -1.03 11.85 -1.62
C VAL A 56 0.16 12.16 -0.70
N PHE A 57 1.29 11.50 -0.89
CA PHE A 57 2.54 11.83 -0.17
C PHE A 57 3.01 13.26 -0.44
N ALA A 58 2.92 13.73 -1.68
CA ALA A 58 3.29 15.10 -2.03
C ALA A 58 2.42 16.15 -1.30
N GLN A 59 1.12 15.87 -1.11
CA GLN A 59 0.26 16.72 -0.27
C GLN A 59 0.72 16.71 1.19
N GLY A 60 1.24 15.61 1.70
CA GLY A 60 1.87 15.55 3.03
C GLY A 60 3.02 16.53 3.17
N VAL A 61 3.84 16.71 2.13
CA VAL A 61 4.89 17.76 2.11
C VAL A 61 4.28 19.15 2.20
N VAL A 62 3.23 19.43 1.40
CA VAL A 62 2.57 20.74 1.34
C VAL A 62 1.89 21.11 2.66
N LYS A 63 1.25 20.12 3.31
CA LYS A 63 0.49 20.30 4.56
C LYS A 63 1.36 20.35 5.81
N SER A 64 2.59 19.81 5.76
CA SER A 64 3.50 19.78 6.91
C SER A 64 4.20 21.10 7.11
N ARG A 65 4.46 21.44 8.38
CA ARG A 65 5.30 22.61 8.77
C ARG A 65 6.64 22.18 9.37
N ASP A 66 6.75 20.93 9.78
CA ASP A 66 7.98 20.35 10.32
C ASP A 66 8.87 19.88 9.17
N PRO A 67 10.10 20.41 9.03
CA PRO A 67 11.02 20.05 7.95
C PRO A 67 11.38 18.56 7.91
N GLU A 68 11.39 17.89 9.06
CA GLU A 68 11.69 16.46 9.14
C GLU A 68 10.53 15.64 8.56
N ILE A 69 9.29 15.96 8.94
CA ILE A 69 8.08 15.32 8.39
C ILE A 69 7.96 15.60 6.89
N MET A 70 8.23 16.85 6.46
CA MET A 70 8.28 17.18 5.02
C MET A 70 9.27 16.31 4.27
N ARG A 71 10.46 16.08 4.84
CA ARG A 71 11.48 15.22 4.22
C ARG A 71 11.03 13.78 4.11
N VAL A 72 10.34 13.23 5.12
CA VAL A 72 9.80 11.87 5.06
C VAL A 72 8.82 11.73 3.91
N PHE A 73 7.84 12.60 3.82
CA PHE A 73 6.89 12.57 2.70
C PHE A 73 7.57 12.74 1.34
N ALA A 74 8.53 13.64 1.22
CA ALA A 74 9.29 13.86 -0.02
C ALA A 74 10.14 12.64 -0.41
N THR A 75 10.77 11.97 0.57
CA THR A 75 11.52 10.73 0.34
C THR A 75 10.61 9.61 -0.15
N SER A 76 9.41 9.47 0.45
CA SER A 76 8.42 8.47 -0.01
C SER A 76 8.00 8.73 -1.45
N VAL A 77 7.76 10.00 -1.85
CA VAL A 77 7.49 10.34 -3.26
C VAL A 77 8.62 9.87 -4.17
N ALA A 78 9.88 10.14 -3.80
CA ALA A 78 11.04 9.75 -4.60
C ALA A 78 11.18 8.22 -4.69
N ASN A 79 10.94 7.50 -3.59
CA ASN A 79 11.00 6.04 -3.54
C ASN A 79 9.90 5.39 -4.40
N ILE A 80 8.68 5.91 -4.37
CA ILE A 80 7.59 5.42 -5.21
C ILE A 80 7.92 5.63 -6.68
N LEU A 81 8.22 6.86 -7.10
CA LEU A 81 8.43 7.20 -8.51
C LEU A 81 9.73 6.63 -9.10
N GLY A 82 10.75 6.42 -8.27
CA GLY A 82 12.05 5.89 -8.70
C GLY A 82 12.24 4.40 -8.39
N GLY A 83 11.90 3.95 -7.19
CA GLY A 83 12.14 2.58 -6.73
C GLY A 83 11.02 1.63 -7.14
N GLU A 84 9.84 1.78 -6.56
CA GLU A 84 8.72 0.86 -6.73
C GLU A 84 8.21 0.80 -8.18
N MET A 85 8.07 1.95 -8.84
CA MET A 85 7.70 1.98 -10.25
C MET A 85 8.74 1.33 -11.17
N ASN A 86 10.03 1.29 -10.80
CA ASN A 86 11.04 0.55 -11.58
C ASN A 86 10.87 -0.97 -11.43
N ILE A 87 10.47 -1.46 -10.26
CA ILE A 87 10.13 -2.88 -10.05
C ILE A 87 8.94 -3.24 -10.94
N HIS A 88 7.89 -2.41 -10.96
CA HIS A 88 6.74 -2.61 -11.84
C HIS A 88 7.14 -2.64 -13.32
N ARG A 89 8.00 -1.74 -13.78
CA ARG A 89 8.53 -1.76 -15.16
C ARG A 89 9.31 -3.04 -15.45
N GLY A 90 10.08 -3.55 -14.48
CA GLY A 90 10.77 -4.84 -14.60
C GLY A 90 9.79 -5.99 -14.83
N TYR A 91 8.72 -6.07 -14.05
CA TYR A 91 7.64 -7.05 -14.25
C TYR A 91 6.93 -6.88 -15.59
N MET A 92 6.54 -5.63 -15.93
CA MET A 92 5.88 -5.34 -17.21
C MET A 92 6.70 -5.79 -18.40
N ASN A 93 8.02 -5.55 -18.39
CA ASN A 93 8.92 -6.01 -19.44
C ASN A 93 8.92 -7.54 -19.60
N ARG A 94 8.92 -8.29 -18.47
CA ARG A 94 8.85 -9.76 -18.50
C ARG A 94 7.50 -10.29 -19.02
N LEU A 95 6.44 -9.51 -18.83
CA LEU A 95 5.08 -9.82 -19.31
C LEU A 95 4.82 -9.31 -20.73
N GLY A 96 5.80 -8.69 -21.38
CA GLY A 96 5.64 -8.10 -22.71
C GLY A 96 4.71 -6.88 -22.75
N ILE A 97 4.54 -6.20 -21.61
CA ILE A 97 3.77 -4.97 -21.51
C ILE A 97 4.71 -3.80 -21.84
N THR A 98 4.35 -3.03 -22.86
CA THR A 98 5.11 -1.85 -23.27
C THR A 98 4.75 -0.63 -22.40
N GLU A 99 5.60 0.40 -22.40
CA GLU A 99 5.27 1.67 -21.73
C GLU A 99 3.99 2.29 -22.33
N GLU A 100 3.81 2.17 -23.64
CA GLU A 100 2.60 2.65 -24.32
C GLU A 100 1.32 1.90 -23.86
N ASP A 101 1.42 0.59 -23.59
CA ASP A 101 0.32 -0.16 -23.02
C ASP A 101 -0.01 0.34 -21.61
N ALA A 102 1.01 0.57 -20.80
CA ALA A 102 0.83 1.06 -19.42
C ALA A 102 0.24 2.50 -19.37
N GLU A 103 0.64 3.38 -20.30
CA GLU A 103 0.10 4.74 -20.40
C GLU A 103 -1.37 4.78 -20.83
N ARG A 104 -1.84 3.75 -21.54
CA ARG A 104 -3.24 3.63 -21.98
C ARG A 104 -4.16 3.01 -20.94
N VAL A 105 -3.61 2.48 -19.85
CA VAL A 105 -4.41 1.85 -18.80
C VAL A 105 -5.29 2.90 -18.13
N LYS A 106 -6.57 2.58 -18.06
CA LYS A 106 -7.51 3.35 -17.26
C LYS A 106 -7.62 2.68 -15.87
N PRO A 107 -7.67 3.47 -14.81
CA PRO A 107 -7.95 2.90 -13.50
C PRO A 107 -9.34 2.25 -13.51
N SER A 108 -9.48 1.11 -12.87
CA SER A 108 -10.77 0.51 -12.58
C SER A 108 -11.58 1.41 -11.64
N LEU A 109 -12.89 1.22 -11.58
CA LEU A 109 -13.75 1.98 -10.66
C LEU A 109 -13.28 1.85 -9.20
N ASN A 110 -12.78 0.70 -8.83
CA ASN A 110 -12.26 0.45 -7.48
C ASN A 110 -10.99 1.25 -7.22
N ASN A 111 -10.03 1.18 -8.14
CA ASN A 111 -8.79 1.95 -8.07
C ASN A 111 -9.06 3.46 -8.03
N GLU A 112 -9.93 3.96 -8.92
CA GLU A 112 -10.33 5.37 -8.96
C GLU A 112 -11.03 5.81 -7.66
N SER A 113 -11.89 4.97 -7.10
CA SER A 113 -12.58 5.23 -5.84
C SER A 113 -11.60 5.31 -4.67
N TYR A 114 -10.67 4.36 -4.58
CA TYR A 114 -9.65 4.32 -3.52
C TYR A 114 -8.73 5.55 -3.58
N THR A 115 -8.17 5.82 -4.75
CA THR A 115 -7.26 6.96 -4.93
C THR A 115 -7.98 8.29 -4.73
N SER A 116 -9.24 8.41 -5.16
CA SER A 116 -10.07 9.59 -4.90
C SER A 116 -10.32 9.80 -3.40
N TYR A 117 -10.59 8.74 -2.64
CA TYR A 117 -10.74 8.83 -1.19
C TYR A 117 -9.47 9.33 -0.51
N MET A 118 -8.31 8.75 -0.81
CA MET A 118 -7.03 9.20 -0.25
C MET A 118 -6.71 10.65 -0.62
N ARG A 119 -6.99 11.04 -1.86
CA ARG A 119 -6.79 12.41 -2.33
C ARG A 119 -7.74 13.39 -1.65
N ALA A 120 -8.98 13.00 -1.37
CA ALA A 120 -9.92 13.81 -0.59
C ALA A 120 -9.42 14.02 0.84
N VAL A 121 -8.98 12.96 1.52
CA VAL A 121 -8.32 13.07 2.84
C VAL A 121 -7.13 14.03 2.77
N ALA A 122 -6.27 13.87 1.76
CA ALA A 122 -5.08 14.72 1.61
C ALA A 122 -5.41 16.19 1.31
N ALA A 123 -6.51 16.47 0.62
CA ALA A 123 -6.94 17.83 0.31
C ALA A 123 -7.56 18.53 1.54
N GLU A 124 -8.37 17.81 2.30
CA GLU A 124 -9.21 18.37 3.34
C GLU A 124 -8.55 18.36 4.72
N GLU A 125 -7.65 17.41 4.99
CA GLU A 125 -7.14 17.15 6.33
C GLU A 125 -5.62 17.44 6.48
N GLY A 126 -5.04 17.03 7.62
CA GLY A 126 -3.68 17.32 8.02
C GLY A 126 -2.69 16.17 7.75
N PRO A 127 -1.41 16.37 8.12
CA PRO A 127 -0.36 15.37 7.89
C PRO A 127 -0.58 14.02 8.60
N ALA A 128 -1.25 14.00 9.75
CA ALA A 128 -1.53 12.77 10.48
C ALA A 128 -2.56 11.90 9.73
N GLU A 129 -3.61 12.52 9.21
CA GLU A 129 -4.65 11.86 8.44
C GLU A 129 -4.11 11.36 7.09
N ILE A 130 -3.24 12.15 6.44
CA ILE A 130 -2.52 11.75 5.23
C ILE A 130 -1.63 10.53 5.52
N MET A 131 -0.83 10.58 6.59
CA MET A 131 0.03 9.47 7.00
C MET A 131 -0.83 8.21 7.28
N THR A 132 -1.97 8.38 7.94
CA THR A 132 -2.90 7.27 8.23
C THR A 132 -3.42 6.62 6.95
N ALA A 133 -3.79 7.41 5.95
CA ALA A 133 -4.30 6.89 4.68
C ALA A 133 -3.25 6.06 3.93
N VAL A 134 -1.98 6.51 3.92
CA VAL A 134 -0.91 5.79 3.21
C VAL A 134 -0.39 4.58 3.99
N LEU A 135 -0.43 4.61 5.33
CA LEU A 135 0.02 3.50 6.17
C LEU A 135 -0.79 2.21 5.96
N SER A 136 -2.07 2.30 5.61
CA SER A 136 -2.89 1.11 5.38
C SER A 136 -2.30 0.23 4.28
N CYS A 137 -1.93 0.83 3.14
CA CYS A 137 -1.26 0.14 2.05
C CYS A 137 0.12 -0.38 2.49
N ALA A 138 1.00 0.51 2.95
CA ALA A 138 2.39 0.18 3.28
C ALA A 138 2.51 -0.99 4.28
N LEU A 139 1.72 -0.97 5.35
CA LEU A 139 1.79 -2.00 6.38
C LEU A 139 1.10 -3.32 5.98
N SER A 140 0.04 -3.26 5.17
CA SER A 140 -0.68 -4.47 4.76
C SER A 140 0.13 -5.35 3.82
N TYR A 141 0.91 -4.77 2.91
CA TYR A 141 1.81 -5.51 2.03
C TYR A 141 2.93 -6.22 2.81
N GLU A 142 3.52 -5.56 3.80
CA GLU A 142 4.47 -6.19 4.70
C GLU A 142 3.83 -7.36 5.47
N TYR A 143 2.62 -7.14 6.00
CA TYR A 143 1.86 -8.15 6.74
C TYR A 143 1.60 -9.39 5.90
N ILE A 144 1.12 -9.22 4.67
CA ILE A 144 0.84 -10.31 3.72
C ILE A 144 2.14 -11.04 3.35
N ALA A 145 3.17 -10.31 2.94
CA ALA A 145 4.42 -10.92 2.48
C ALA A 145 5.13 -11.71 3.58
N LYS A 146 5.16 -11.18 4.82
CA LYS A 146 5.70 -11.90 5.98
C LYS A 146 4.90 -13.16 6.31
N TRP A 147 3.57 -13.10 6.18
CA TRP A 147 2.73 -14.29 6.36
C TRP A 147 3.02 -15.33 5.27
N ILE A 148 3.18 -14.92 4.02
CA ILE A 148 3.53 -15.83 2.91
C ILE A 148 4.84 -16.55 3.23
N VAL A 149 5.91 -15.83 3.55
CA VAL A 149 7.22 -16.43 3.86
C VAL A 149 7.16 -17.39 5.06
N ALA A 150 6.33 -17.06 6.07
CA ALA A 150 6.18 -17.91 7.26
C ALA A 150 5.40 -19.20 7.01
N ASN A 151 4.49 -19.22 6.03
CA ASN A 151 3.56 -20.34 5.82
C ASN A 151 3.83 -21.14 4.53
N TYR A 152 4.53 -20.56 3.55
CA TYR A 152 4.82 -21.18 2.26
C TYR A 152 6.33 -21.26 2.03
N PRO A 153 6.97 -22.40 2.35
CA PRO A 153 8.42 -22.60 2.11
C PRO A 153 8.75 -22.38 0.63
N ASN A 154 9.76 -21.56 0.37
CA ASN A 154 10.26 -21.20 -0.97
C ASN A 154 9.31 -20.31 -1.82
N ALA A 155 8.25 -19.72 -1.27
CA ALA A 155 7.42 -18.75 -2.01
C ALA A 155 8.26 -17.56 -2.51
N ASP A 156 9.25 -17.15 -1.75
CA ASP A 156 10.24 -16.11 -2.10
C ASP A 156 11.22 -16.53 -3.22
N GLN A 157 11.28 -17.83 -3.56
CA GLN A 157 12.13 -18.39 -4.64
C GLN A 157 11.34 -18.70 -5.91
N HIS A 158 10.03 -18.45 -5.92
CA HIS A 158 9.22 -18.68 -7.10
C HIS A 158 9.73 -17.85 -8.28
N GLU A 159 9.87 -18.47 -9.45
CA GLU A 159 10.48 -17.85 -10.64
C GLU A 159 9.83 -16.51 -11.01
N PHE A 160 8.52 -16.39 -10.84
CA PHE A 160 7.77 -15.21 -11.24
C PHE A 160 7.33 -14.34 -10.04
N TYR A 161 6.72 -14.93 -9.00
CA TYR A 161 6.17 -14.16 -7.87
C TYR A 161 7.17 -13.93 -6.73
N GLY A 162 8.29 -14.65 -6.73
CA GLY A 162 9.28 -14.58 -5.65
C GLY A 162 9.83 -13.17 -5.41
N GLU A 163 10.06 -12.40 -6.46
CA GLU A 163 10.54 -11.02 -6.33
C GLU A 163 9.52 -10.10 -5.62
N TRP A 164 8.23 -10.28 -5.88
CA TRP A 164 7.15 -9.58 -5.16
C TRP A 164 7.18 -9.93 -3.67
N VAL A 165 7.26 -11.23 -3.35
CA VAL A 165 7.33 -11.70 -1.96
C VAL A 165 8.58 -11.19 -1.26
N GLN A 166 9.77 -11.31 -1.90
CA GLN A 166 11.04 -10.82 -1.36
C GLN A 166 11.00 -9.31 -1.09
N GLY A 167 10.46 -8.53 -2.03
CA GLY A 167 10.39 -7.08 -1.93
C GLY A 167 9.65 -6.64 -0.66
N TYR A 168 8.42 -7.10 -0.50
CA TYR A 168 7.56 -6.70 0.61
C TYR A 168 7.89 -7.41 1.95
N ALA A 169 8.53 -8.59 1.93
CA ALA A 169 9.01 -9.27 3.14
C ALA A 169 10.39 -8.79 3.60
N SER A 170 11.07 -7.94 2.83
CA SER A 170 12.45 -7.52 3.10
C SER A 170 12.58 -6.70 4.39
N GLU A 171 13.75 -6.79 5.02
CA GLU A 171 14.08 -5.95 6.17
C GLU A 171 14.15 -4.46 5.80
N ASP A 172 14.53 -4.12 4.57
CA ASP A 172 14.56 -2.75 4.08
C ASP A 172 13.15 -2.16 4.03
N TYR A 173 12.17 -2.90 3.49
CA TYR A 173 10.76 -2.48 3.48
C TYR A 173 10.20 -2.33 4.90
N ALA A 174 10.48 -3.30 5.76
CA ALA A 174 10.08 -3.24 7.17
C ALA A 174 10.73 -2.05 7.91
N ALA A 175 11.99 -1.72 7.60
CA ALA A 175 12.67 -0.56 8.18
C ALA A 175 12.03 0.78 7.77
N GLU A 176 11.63 0.90 6.50
CA GLU A 176 10.90 2.09 6.04
C GLU A 176 9.52 2.19 6.72
N ASN A 177 8.79 1.09 6.82
CA ASN A 177 7.50 1.05 7.53
C ASN A 177 7.64 1.45 9.01
N ARG A 178 8.68 0.98 9.71
CA ARG A 178 8.95 1.41 11.09
C ARG A 178 9.18 2.92 11.21
N LYS A 179 9.81 3.54 10.20
CA LYS A 179 9.96 5.01 10.17
C LYS A 179 8.60 5.69 10.01
N LEU A 180 7.76 5.24 9.07
CA LEU A 180 6.43 5.79 8.87
C LEU A 180 5.57 5.66 10.15
N VAL A 181 5.63 4.51 10.82
CA VAL A 181 4.97 4.28 12.12
C VAL A 181 5.47 5.27 13.17
N ALA A 182 6.78 5.46 13.30
CA ALA A 182 7.34 6.41 14.27
C ALA A 182 6.87 7.84 14.02
N TYR A 183 6.74 8.23 12.76
CA TYR A 183 6.21 9.55 12.40
C TYR A 183 4.70 9.64 12.61
N MET A 184 3.94 8.55 12.40
CA MET A 184 2.52 8.50 12.75
C MET A 184 2.29 8.78 14.24
N GLU A 185 3.07 8.11 15.11
CA GLU A 185 2.99 8.35 16.56
C GLU A 185 3.32 9.80 16.93
N ARG A 186 4.34 10.38 16.29
CA ARG A 186 4.72 11.78 16.51
C ARG A 186 3.64 12.76 16.03
N LEU A 187 3.02 12.50 14.88
CA LEU A 187 1.99 13.34 14.30
C LEU A 187 0.69 13.32 15.12
N SER A 188 0.40 12.20 15.78
CA SER A 188 -0.80 12.02 16.60
C SER A 188 -0.55 12.27 18.10
N GLU A 189 0.63 12.74 18.49
CA GLU A 189 0.93 13.07 19.88
C GLU A 189 -0.02 14.14 20.40
N GLY A 190 -0.69 13.85 21.51
CA GLY A 190 -1.64 14.78 22.13
C GLY A 190 -3.03 14.83 21.46
N TYR A 191 -3.30 13.96 20.49
CA TYR A 191 -4.62 13.88 19.86
C TYR A 191 -5.70 13.48 20.87
N THR A 192 -6.84 14.14 20.74
CA THR A 192 -8.06 13.79 21.49
C THR A 192 -8.65 12.47 20.98
N GLU A 193 -9.53 11.87 21.78
CA GLU A 193 -10.23 10.64 21.39
C GLU A 193 -11.01 10.81 20.06
N SER A 194 -11.60 11.97 19.80
CA SER A 194 -12.29 12.26 18.55
C SER A 194 -11.34 12.29 17.36
N GLN A 195 -10.13 12.85 17.50
CA GLN A 195 -9.12 12.85 16.47
C GLN A 195 -8.58 11.44 16.22
N LEU A 196 -8.31 10.67 17.26
CA LEU A 196 -7.90 9.26 17.14
C LEU A 196 -8.99 8.40 16.47
N ALA A 197 -10.27 8.65 16.79
CA ALA A 197 -11.38 7.99 16.11
C ALA A 197 -11.39 8.32 14.61
N ARG A 198 -11.14 9.59 14.23
CA ARG A 198 -11.05 9.99 12.82
C ARG A 198 -9.91 9.26 12.09
N LEU A 199 -8.72 9.14 12.70
CA LEU A 199 -7.63 8.35 12.13
C LEU A 199 -8.05 6.89 11.93
N THR A 200 -8.74 6.32 12.93
CA THR A 200 -9.25 4.95 12.85
C THR A 200 -10.22 4.77 11.67
N ASP A 201 -11.15 5.70 11.47
CA ASP A 201 -12.10 5.65 10.36
C ASP A 201 -11.40 5.69 9.00
N ILE A 202 -10.36 6.54 8.85
CA ILE A 202 -9.55 6.62 7.63
C ILE A 202 -8.82 5.30 7.38
N PHE A 203 -8.17 4.75 8.39
CA PHE A 203 -7.39 3.52 8.26
C PHE A 203 -8.28 2.31 7.91
N VAL A 204 -9.45 2.21 8.57
CA VAL A 204 -10.46 1.18 8.26
C VAL A 204 -10.99 1.34 6.83
N ALA A 205 -11.29 2.55 6.38
CA ALA A 205 -11.74 2.80 5.02
C ALA A 205 -10.68 2.39 3.99
N CYS A 206 -9.42 2.81 4.18
CA CYS A 206 -8.31 2.43 3.31
C CYS A 206 -8.07 0.92 3.31
N SER A 207 -8.15 0.26 4.47
CA SER A 207 -8.03 -1.21 4.56
C SER A 207 -9.16 -1.93 3.80
N ARG A 208 -10.38 -1.39 3.81
CA ARG A 208 -11.47 -1.94 2.99
C ARG A 208 -11.21 -1.76 1.50
N TYR A 209 -10.66 -0.62 1.09
CA TYR A 209 -10.26 -0.42 -0.30
C TYR A 209 -9.15 -1.36 -0.75
N GLU A 210 -8.20 -1.68 0.13
CA GLU A 210 -7.20 -2.73 -0.14
C GLU A 210 -7.87 -4.10 -0.35
N SER A 211 -8.84 -4.49 0.50
CA SER A 211 -9.62 -5.71 0.28
C SER A 211 -10.29 -5.73 -1.09
N MET A 212 -10.94 -4.63 -1.45
CA MET A 212 -11.58 -4.49 -2.76
C MET A 212 -10.56 -4.46 -3.92
N PHE A 213 -9.31 -4.04 -3.68
CA PHE A 213 -8.23 -4.07 -4.68
C PHE A 213 -7.84 -5.52 -5.00
N TRP A 214 -7.77 -6.40 -3.99
CA TRP A 214 -7.58 -7.83 -4.20
C TRP A 214 -8.75 -8.47 -4.95
N ASP A 215 -9.99 -8.13 -4.60
CA ASP A 215 -11.19 -8.57 -5.32
C ASP A 215 -11.17 -8.13 -6.80
N MET A 216 -10.82 -6.87 -7.05
CA MET A 216 -10.66 -6.30 -8.39
C MET A 216 -9.61 -7.06 -9.20
N ALA A 217 -8.44 -7.30 -8.61
CA ALA A 217 -7.35 -8.03 -9.26
C ALA A 217 -7.72 -9.49 -9.55
N TRP A 218 -8.42 -10.14 -8.64
CA TRP A 218 -8.90 -11.52 -8.81
C TRP A 218 -9.93 -11.65 -9.92
N ASN A 219 -10.87 -10.71 -10.00
CA ASN A 219 -11.98 -10.74 -10.96
C ASN A 219 -11.65 -10.01 -12.28
N GLU A 220 -10.48 -9.36 -12.39
CA GLU A 220 -10.08 -8.48 -13.51
C GLU A 220 -11.16 -7.42 -13.79
N ALA A 221 -11.74 -6.85 -12.71
CA ALA A 221 -12.89 -5.95 -12.77
C ALA A 221 -12.46 -4.49 -13.05
N MET A 222 -13.06 -3.88 -14.09
CA MET A 222 -12.86 -2.48 -14.47
C MET A 222 -13.84 -1.52 -13.78
#